data_3c251b0a830aa206dc2eecc82eac60e4
#
_entry.id   3c251b0a830aa206dc2eecc82eac60e4
#
_cell.length_a   1.000
_cell.length_b   1.000
_cell.length_c   1.000
_cell.angle_alpha   90.00
_cell.angle_beta   90.00
_cell.angle_gamma   90.00
#
_symmetry.space_group_name_H-M   'P 1'
#
loop_
_entity.id
_entity.type
_entity.pdbx_description
1 polymer ?
#
loop_
_entity_poly.entity_id
_entity_poly.type
_entity_poly.pdbx_seq_one_letter_code
_entity_poly.pdbx_strand_id
1 'polypeptide(L)'
;MNNAIVFSLSTALFASLFSINAHAQDVKGSAQAGQSKVWICVGCHAIPEYRADWPQVYRVPKLGGQNAEYIIASLKAYKSGERKHPTMRGIAGSLNDQDMADIAAYYAAQNSNSPRNPLK
;
A
#
# COMPACT_ATOMS: atom_id res chain seq x y z
N MET A 1 -54.82 49.53 25.97
CA MET A 1 -54.20 49.58 24.64
C MET A 1 -52.71 49.44 24.84
N ASN A 2 -52.19 48.20 24.85
CA ASN A 2 -50.77 47.93 25.05
C ASN A 2 -50.28 46.97 23.92
N ASN A 3 -49.51 47.55 23.01
CA ASN A 3 -48.89 46.81 21.92
C ASN A 3 -47.60 46.19 22.45
N ALA A 4 -47.63 44.87 22.64
CA ALA A 4 -46.43 44.09 22.92
C ALA A 4 -45.76 43.73 21.59
N ILE A 5 -44.63 44.33 21.31
CA ILE A 5 -43.77 43.99 20.16
C ILE A 5 -42.95 42.76 20.58
N VAL A 6 -43.24 41.61 19.94
CA VAL A 6 -42.47 40.38 20.12
C VAL A 6 -41.28 40.44 19.15
N PHE A 7 -40.07 40.69 19.67
CA PHE A 7 -38.83 40.54 18.91
C PHE A 7 -38.48 39.05 18.83
N SER A 8 -38.72 38.50 17.65
CA SER A 8 -38.23 37.14 17.31
C SER A 8 -36.76 37.21 16.97
N LEU A 9 -35.88 36.78 17.88
CA LEU A 9 -34.46 36.55 17.59
C LEU A 9 -34.30 35.24 16.82
N SER A 10 -34.20 35.34 15.50
CA SER A 10 -33.77 34.20 14.66
C SER A 10 -32.26 34.03 14.77
N THR A 11 -31.81 33.14 15.62
CA THR A 11 -30.40 32.69 15.68
C THR A 11 -30.12 31.78 14.49
N ALA A 12 -29.57 32.35 13.42
CA ALA A 12 -29.04 31.58 12.31
C ALA A 12 -27.74 30.89 12.75
N LEU A 13 -27.84 29.60 13.06
CA LEU A 13 -26.67 28.72 13.38
C LEU A 13 -25.97 28.38 12.07
N PHE A 14 -24.93 29.14 11.71
CA PHE A 14 -24.01 28.82 10.61
C PHE A 14 -23.16 27.60 11.04
N ALA A 15 -23.63 26.40 10.73
CA ALA A 15 -22.82 25.21 10.79
C ALA A 15 -21.81 25.24 9.65
N SER A 16 -20.62 25.77 9.90
CA SER A 16 -19.46 25.67 8.99
C SER A 16 -19.04 24.21 8.90
N LEU A 17 -19.47 23.52 7.86
CA LEU A 17 -18.95 22.21 7.50
C LEU A 17 -17.48 22.35 7.07
N PHE A 18 -16.57 22.23 8.01
CA PHE A 18 -15.15 22.01 7.70
C PHE A 18 -15.03 20.64 7.06
N SER A 19 -15.08 20.60 5.73
CA SER A 19 -14.68 19.41 4.98
C SER A 19 -13.18 19.23 5.17
N ILE A 20 -12.79 18.36 6.10
CA ILE A 20 -11.40 17.91 6.24
C ILE A 20 -11.15 17.01 5.03
N ASN A 21 -10.60 17.59 3.96
CA ASN A 21 -10.02 16.80 2.88
C ASN A 21 -8.78 16.10 3.43
N ALA A 22 -8.95 14.89 3.94
CA ALA A 22 -7.85 14.00 4.22
C ALA A 22 -7.26 13.60 2.85
N HIS A 23 -6.32 14.38 2.35
CA HIS A 23 -5.47 13.96 1.24
C HIS A 23 -4.62 12.83 1.80
N ALA A 24 -4.96 11.60 1.45
CA ALA A 24 -4.00 10.52 1.51
C ALA A 24 -2.82 10.98 0.64
N GLN A 25 -1.70 11.32 1.26
CA GLN A 25 -0.49 11.65 0.51
C GLN A 25 -0.12 10.40 -0.28
N ASP A 26 -0.23 10.48 -1.60
CA ASP A 26 0.31 9.46 -2.49
C ASP A 26 1.82 9.43 -2.27
N VAL A 27 2.27 8.44 -1.50
CA VAL A 27 3.68 8.26 -1.20
C VAL A 27 4.37 7.83 -2.49
N LYS A 28 5.17 8.73 -3.07
CA LYS A 28 5.90 8.46 -4.30
C LYS A 28 7.04 7.47 -4.03
N GLY A 29 6.98 6.31 -4.65
CA GLY A 29 8.03 5.30 -4.55
C GLY A 29 9.25 5.61 -5.42
N SER A 30 10.43 5.19 -4.95
CA SER A 30 11.70 5.23 -5.66
C SER A 30 12.20 3.82 -5.96
N ALA A 31 12.37 3.47 -7.23
CA ALA A 31 12.91 2.18 -7.64
C ALA A 31 14.33 1.95 -7.11
N GLN A 32 15.15 3.00 -7.04
CA GLN A 32 16.51 2.92 -6.49
C GLN A 32 16.49 2.63 -4.97
N ALA A 33 15.63 3.30 -4.22
CA ALA A 33 15.45 2.99 -2.79
C ALA A 33 14.86 1.59 -2.59
N GLY A 34 13.94 1.18 -3.46
CA GLY A 34 13.34 -0.15 -3.44
C GLY A 34 14.35 -1.27 -3.63
N GLN A 35 15.37 -1.07 -4.48
CA GLN A 35 16.41 -2.06 -4.72
C GLN A 35 17.11 -2.53 -3.42
N SER A 36 17.35 -1.63 -2.49
CA SER A 36 17.96 -1.97 -1.19
C SER A 36 16.98 -2.65 -0.22
N LYS A 37 15.67 -2.55 -0.48
CA LYS A 37 14.61 -3.07 0.41
C LYS A 37 14.09 -4.44 -0.01
N VAL A 38 14.30 -4.86 -1.27
CA VAL A 38 13.75 -6.13 -1.80
C VAL A 38 14.47 -7.39 -1.32
N TRP A 39 15.49 -7.28 -0.49
CA TRP A 39 16.22 -8.43 0.05
C TRP A 39 15.30 -9.45 0.75
N ILE A 40 14.25 -8.98 1.44
CA ILE A 40 13.26 -9.83 2.09
C ILE A 40 12.29 -10.51 1.10
N CYS A 41 12.23 -10.04 -0.12
CA CYS A 41 11.33 -10.52 -1.17
C CYS A 41 12.01 -11.55 -2.06
N VAL A 42 13.27 -11.28 -2.45
CA VAL A 42 13.98 -12.06 -3.47
C VAL A 42 14.28 -13.51 -3.03
N GLY A 43 14.32 -13.79 -1.74
CA GLY A 43 14.49 -15.13 -1.21
C GLY A 43 13.39 -16.10 -1.66
N CYS A 44 12.22 -15.58 -2.00
CA CYS A 44 11.12 -16.37 -2.55
C CYS A 44 10.77 -15.94 -3.97
N HIS A 45 10.60 -14.64 -4.22
CA HIS A 45 10.07 -14.14 -5.49
C HIS A 45 11.10 -14.11 -6.64
N ALA A 46 12.39 -14.23 -6.37
CA ALA A 46 13.43 -14.33 -7.42
C ALA A 46 13.68 -15.75 -7.92
N ILE A 47 13.11 -16.77 -7.30
CA ILE A 47 13.31 -18.19 -7.66
C ILE A 47 12.26 -18.58 -8.69
N PRO A 48 12.66 -19.08 -9.89
CA PRO A 48 11.72 -19.55 -10.90
C PRO A 48 10.93 -20.77 -10.37
N GLU A 49 9.63 -20.76 -10.64
CA GLU A 49 8.71 -21.86 -10.32
C GLU A 49 8.71 -22.29 -8.85
N TYR A 50 9.21 -21.42 -7.95
CA TYR A 50 9.29 -21.72 -6.53
C TYR A 50 7.92 -21.95 -5.92
N ARG A 51 7.83 -23.01 -5.14
CA ARG A 51 6.67 -23.30 -4.27
C ARG A 51 7.13 -23.23 -2.84
N ALA A 52 6.46 -22.41 -2.05
CA ALA A 52 6.73 -22.35 -0.61
C ALA A 52 6.28 -23.67 0.05
N ASP A 53 6.96 -24.05 1.13
CA ASP A 53 6.63 -25.29 1.85
C ASP A 53 5.22 -25.28 2.44
N TRP A 54 4.69 -24.07 2.71
CA TRP A 54 3.34 -23.95 3.20
C TRP A 54 2.72 -22.58 2.84
N PRO A 55 1.52 -22.57 2.25
CA PRO A 55 0.81 -23.69 1.64
C PRO A 55 1.45 -24.09 0.29
N GLN A 56 1.80 -25.36 0.13
CA GLN A 56 2.46 -25.89 -1.08
C GLN A 56 1.62 -25.78 -2.36
N VAL A 57 0.36 -25.44 -2.23
CA VAL A 57 -0.61 -25.43 -3.34
C VAL A 57 -0.34 -24.30 -4.32
N TYR A 58 0.27 -23.21 -3.87
CA TYR A 58 0.48 -22.00 -4.67
C TYR A 58 1.96 -21.78 -4.99
N ARG A 59 2.22 -21.48 -6.27
CA ARG A 59 3.54 -20.98 -6.68
C ARG A 59 3.72 -19.54 -6.16
N VAL A 60 4.94 -19.23 -5.75
CA VAL A 60 5.31 -17.87 -5.41
C VAL A 60 5.23 -17.00 -6.68
N PRO A 61 4.43 -15.94 -6.71
CA PRO A 61 4.20 -15.16 -7.92
C PRO A 61 5.46 -14.38 -8.33
N LYS A 62 5.61 -14.18 -9.64
CA LYS A 62 6.57 -13.22 -10.20
C LYS A 62 6.07 -11.80 -9.92
N LEU A 63 6.95 -10.92 -9.47
CA LEU A 63 6.62 -9.52 -9.18
C LEU A 63 7.13 -8.56 -10.25
N GLY A 64 8.21 -8.90 -10.94
CA GLY A 64 8.82 -8.05 -11.96
C GLY A 64 7.85 -7.68 -13.08
N GLY A 65 7.72 -6.40 -13.38
CA GLY A 65 6.80 -5.83 -14.36
C GLY A 65 5.36 -5.70 -13.90
N GLN A 66 5.05 -5.98 -12.63
CA GLN A 66 3.71 -5.80 -12.08
C GLN A 66 3.42 -4.32 -11.83
N ASN A 67 2.16 -3.93 -11.92
CA ASN A 67 1.73 -2.56 -11.62
C ASN A 67 2.06 -2.17 -10.18
N ALA A 68 2.66 -0.98 -9.99
CA ALA A 68 3.11 -0.51 -8.68
C ALA A 68 1.93 -0.36 -7.70
N GLU A 69 0.82 0.20 -8.14
CA GLU A 69 -0.36 0.42 -7.29
C GLU A 69 -0.95 -0.90 -6.83
N TYR A 70 -0.96 -1.91 -7.73
CA TYR A 70 -1.39 -3.25 -7.37
C TYR A 70 -0.49 -3.89 -6.30
N ILE A 71 0.84 -3.72 -6.40
CA ILE A 71 1.79 -4.22 -5.41
C ILE A 71 1.54 -3.54 -4.06
N ILE A 72 1.38 -2.22 -4.04
CA ILE A 72 1.10 -1.44 -2.82
C ILE A 72 -0.21 -1.92 -2.18
N ALA A 73 -1.29 -1.99 -2.96
CA ALA A 73 -2.59 -2.45 -2.48
C ALA A 73 -2.52 -3.88 -1.91
N SER A 74 -1.78 -4.76 -2.59
CA SER A 74 -1.58 -6.14 -2.13
C SER A 74 -0.82 -6.23 -0.81
N LEU A 75 0.26 -5.45 -0.65
CA LEU A 75 1.03 -5.40 0.59
C LEU A 75 0.20 -4.84 1.74
N LYS A 76 -0.57 -3.77 1.51
CA LYS A 76 -1.51 -3.22 2.49
C LYS A 76 -2.57 -4.23 2.91
N ALA A 77 -3.14 -4.96 1.96
CA ALA A 77 -4.14 -5.99 2.23
C ALA A 77 -3.57 -7.18 3.02
N TYR A 78 -2.32 -7.58 2.79
CA TYR A 78 -1.64 -8.55 3.64
C TYR A 78 -1.36 -8.01 5.03
N LYS A 79 -0.91 -6.77 5.15
CA LYS A 79 -0.63 -6.11 6.44
C LYS A 79 -1.89 -6.01 7.29
N SER A 80 -3.01 -5.61 6.70
CA SER A 80 -4.31 -5.51 7.39
C SER A 80 -4.93 -6.89 7.71
N GLY A 81 -4.50 -7.94 7.00
CA GLY A 81 -5.08 -9.29 7.11
C GLY A 81 -6.29 -9.52 6.21
N GLU A 82 -6.64 -8.58 5.35
CA GLU A 82 -7.67 -8.73 4.33
C GLU A 82 -7.30 -9.84 3.32
N ARG A 83 -6.04 -9.89 2.87
CA ARG A 83 -5.49 -11.05 2.16
C ARG A 83 -4.87 -12.03 3.14
N LYS A 84 -5.32 -13.29 3.04
CA LYS A 84 -4.87 -14.35 3.94
C LYS A 84 -3.69 -15.11 3.35
N HIS A 85 -2.49 -14.83 3.85
CA HIS A 85 -1.28 -15.60 3.58
C HIS A 85 -0.30 -15.35 4.75
N PRO A 86 -0.07 -16.31 5.65
CA PRO A 86 0.70 -16.09 6.89
C PRO A 86 2.08 -15.49 6.65
N THR A 87 2.85 -16.03 5.70
CA THR A 87 4.20 -15.55 5.37
C THR A 87 4.15 -14.09 4.86
N MET A 88 3.25 -13.79 3.91
CA MET A 88 3.13 -12.45 3.37
C MET A 88 2.61 -11.44 4.39
N ARG A 89 1.76 -11.86 5.32
CA ARG A 89 1.32 -11.01 6.43
C ARG A 89 2.49 -10.64 7.35
N GLY A 90 3.37 -11.60 7.66
CA GLY A 90 4.57 -11.35 8.45
C GLY A 90 5.51 -10.36 7.76
N ILE A 91 5.79 -10.56 6.48
CA ILE A 91 6.62 -9.66 5.67
C ILE A 91 6.00 -8.25 5.60
N ALA A 92 4.75 -8.15 5.17
CA ALA A 92 4.08 -6.86 5.00
C ALA A 92 3.88 -6.11 6.32
N GLY A 93 3.75 -6.84 7.44
CA GLY A 93 3.63 -6.26 8.78
C GLY A 93 4.82 -5.39 9.17
N SER A 94 6.02 -5.71 8.69
CA SER A 94 7.25 -4.97 8.98
C SER A 94 7.46 -3.72 8.11
N LEU A 95 6.68 -3.56 7.02
CA LEU A 95 6.83 -2.47 6.06
C LEU A 95 5.99 -1.25 6.45
N ASN A 96 6.55 -0.06 6.29
CA ASN A 96 5.79 1.19 6.31
C ASN A 96 5.30 1.54 4.89
N ASP A 97 4.52 2.61 4.74
CA ASP A 97 3.95 2.99 3.45
C ASP A 97 5.01 3.40 2.42
N GLN A 98 6.10 4.05 2.86
CA GLN A 98 7.22 4.40 1.99
C GLN A 98 7.96 3.15 1.51
N ASP A 99 8.16 2.16 2.37
CA ASP A 99 8.79 0.90 1.98
C ASP A 99 7.97 0.17 0.93
N MET A 100 6.64 0.12 1.11
CA MET A 100 5.73 -0.49 0.14
C MET A 100 5.77 0.24 -1.21
N ALA A 101 5.81 1.57 -1.21
CA ALA A 101 5.90 2.38 -2.42
C ALA A 101 7.24 2.18 -3.15
N ASP A 102 8.36 2.17 -2.43
CA ASP A 102 9.68 1.98 -3.02
C ASP A 102 9.85 0.55 -3.60
N ILE A 103 9.44 -0.47 -2.85
CA ILE A 103 9.44 -1.86 -3.32
C ILE A 103 8.57 -2.01 -4.57
N ALA A 104 7.39 -1.40 -4.57
CA ALA A 104 6.48 -1.44 -5.71
C ALA A 104 7.07 -0.76 -6.94
N ALA A 105 7.68 0.42 -6.77
CA ALA A 105 8.37 1.13 -7.84
C ALA A 105 9.53 0.31 -8.42
N TYR A 106 10.30 -0.37 -7.57
CA TYR A 106 11.37 -1.26 -8.01
C TYR A 106 10.84 -2.40 -8.89
N TYR A 107 9.84 -3.14 -8.43
CA TYR A 107 9.30 -4.26 -9.20
C TYR A 107 8.56 -3.81 -10.46
N ALA A 108 7.86 -2.68 -10.43
CA ALA A 108 7.19 -2.14 -11.61
C ALA A 108 8.18 -1.73 -12.73
N ALA A 109 9.38 -1.28 -12.36
CA ALA A 109 10.44 -0.93 -13.31
C ALA A 109 11.14 -2.15 -13.93
N GLN A 110 10.92 -3.37 -13.43
CA GLN A 110 11.54 -4.58 -13.94
C GLN A 110 10.93 -4.99 -15.29
N ASN A 111 11.76 -5.57 -16.15
CA ASN A 111 11.34 -6.14 -17.44
C ASN A 111 12.00 -7.51 -17.65
N SER A 112 11.83 -8.10 -18.82
CA SER A 112 12.38 -9.42 -19.17
C SER A 112 13.90 -9.52 -19.07
N ASN A 113 14.60 -8.40 -19.20
CA ASN A 113 16.07 -8.32 -19.15
C ASN A 113 16.63 -7.97 -17.77
N SER A 114 15.75 -7.64 -16.84
CA SER A 114 16.15 -7.29 -15.47
C SER A 114 16.62 -8.52 -14.70
N PRO A 115 17.68 -8.42 -13.87
CA PRO A 115 18.15 -9.52 -13.07
C PRO A 115 17.06 -9.92 -12.06
N ARG A 116 16.78 -11.23 -11.95
CA ARG A 116 15.78 -11.74 -10.99
C ARG A 116 16.18 -11.50 -9.54
N ASN A 117 17.48 -11.52 -9.29
CA ASN A 117 18.05 -11.21 -7.99
C ASN A 117 18.99 -10.01 -8.12
N PRO A 118 18.58 -8.82 -7.66
CA PRO A 118 19.38 -7.61 -7.75
C PRO A 118 20.55 -7.57 -6.76
N LEU A 119 20.63 -8.56 -5.87
CA LEU A 119 21.66 -8.64 -4.82
C LEU A 119 22.85 -9.52 -5.22
N LYS A 120 22.86 -10.00 -6.47
CA LYS A 120 23.95 -10.81 -7.05
C LYS A 120 24.75 -10.02 -8.05
#